data_634b9e70cd16825e8c4a4645c60db6c0
#
_entry.id   634b9e70cd16825e8c4a4645c60db6c0
#
_cell.length_a   1.000
_cell.length_b   1.000
_cell.length_c   1.000
_cell.angle_alpha   90.00
_cell.angle_beta   90.00
_cell.angle_gamma   90.00
#
_symmetry.space_group_name_H-M   'P 1'
#
loop_
_entity.id
_entity.type
_entity.pdbx_description
1 polymer ?
#
loop_
_entity_poly.entity_id
_entity_poly.type
_entity_poly.pdbx_seq_one_letter_code
_entity_poly.pdbx_strand_id
1 'polypeptide(L)'
;MKVVSNTAVSLDGRINTRERRFTFFGSARDHARMSRLRAEADAVLVGGATFRNWPHAALPDAIDRPLLKARPWNVVVSRSLDVPLAPSFLAEPAIRPLFVTRAAAVKTGFPGAVEAWPGNGDPPVGWILDRLEARGVEHLLIEAGGDLLFQFLVADAIDEMHVTLCPIVVGGDAPTLADGAGFDRDDVRRLRLVASEVEGDEVFLHYRNVRGASA
;
A
#
# COMPACT_ATOMS: atom_id res chain seq x y z
N MET A 1 6.06 7.81 -13.09
CA MET A 1 5.58 7.82 -11.67
C MET A 1 6.55 7.01 -10.81
N LYS A 2 6.92 7.49 -9.62
CA LYS A 2 7.68 6.75 -8.61
C LYS A 2 6.73 5.97 -7.72
N VAL A 3 6.98 4.67 -7.52
CA VAL A 3 6.15 3.78 -6.70
C VAL A 3 6.94 3.29 -5.48
N VAL A 4 6.47 3.61 -4.30
CA VAL A 4 7.12 3.30 -3.03
C VAL A 4 6.16 2.46 -2.18
N SER A 5 6.65 1.41 -1.51
CA SER A 5 5.87 0.69 -0.51
C SER A 5 6.40 0.94 0.90
N ASN A 6 5.50 0.94 1.89
CA ASN A 6 5.85 1.01 3.30
C ASN A 6 5.09 -0.04 4.09
N THR A 7 5.81 -0.84 4.88
CA THR A 7 5.21 -1.95 5.64
C THR A 7 6.02 -2.28 6.89
N ALA A 8 5.36 -2.38 8.03
CA ALA A 8 5.92 -2.96 9.25
C ALA A 8 5.67 -4.48 9.26
N VAL A 9 6.69 -5.25 9.59
CA VAL A 9 6.65 -6.72 9.60
C VAL A 9 7.22 -7.27 10.91
N SER A 10 6.70 -8.41 11.34
CA SER A 10 7.30 -9.21 12.41
C SER A 10 8.61 -9.86 11.96
N LEU A 11 9.41 -10.42 12.90
CA LEU A 11 10.64 -11.17 12.60
C LEU A 11 10.42 -12.36 11.66
N ASP A 12 9.24 -12.96 11.70
CA ASP A 12 8.82 -14.05 10.82
C ASP A 12 8.04 -13.58 9.58
N GLY A 13 8.13 -12.29 9.22
CA GLY A 13 7.62 -11.71 7.98
C GLY A 13 6.11 -11.49 7.92
N ARG A 14 5.41 -11.48 9.05
CA ARG A 14 3.97 -11.25 9.10
C ARG A 14 3.66 -9.76 9.18
N ILE A 15 2.56 -9.36 8.53
CA ILE A 15 2.09 -7.96 8.52
C ILE A 15 0.80 -7.77 9.32
N ASN A 16 0.25 -8.83 9.87
CA ASN A 16 -0.94 -8.81 10.71
C ASN A 16 -0.97 -10.07 11.58
N THR A 17 -1.90 -10.13 12.54
CA THR A 17 -2.18 -11.34 13.31
C THR A 17 -3.10 -12.30 12.55
N ARG A 18 -3.28 -13.52 13.07
CA ARG A 18 -4.19 -14.54 12.52
C ARG A 18 -5.64 -14.05 12.42
N GLU A 19 -6.09 -13.24 13.35
CA GLU A 19 -7.44 -12.67 13.33
C GLU A 19 -7.63 -11.63 12.22
N ARG A 20 -6.55 -11.17 11.59
CA ARG A 20 -6.56 -10.14 10.53
C ARG A 20 -7.26 -8.85 10.94
N ARG A 21 -7.27 -8.56 12.24
CA ARG A 21 -7.73 -7.27 12.77
C ARG A 21 -6.62 -6.25 12.69
N PHE A 22 -7.00 -4.99 12.53
CA PHE A 22 -6.03 -3.90 12.51
C PHE A 22 -5.15 -3.94 13.77
N THR A 23 -3.85 -4.01 13.56
CA THR A 23 -2.86 -4.07 14.64
C THR A 23 -1.63 -3.30 14.17
N PHE A 24 -1.19 -2.33 14.93
CA PHE A 24 0.10 -1.70 14.71
C PHE A 24 1.21 -2.58 15.28
N PHE A 25 2.17 -2.93 14.45
CA PHE A 25 3.38 -3.64 14.87
C PHE A 25 4.51 -2.66 15.22
N GLY A 26 4.56 -1.53 14.52
CA GLY A 26 5.63 -0.55 14.63
C GLY A 26 5.51 0.38 15.83
N SER A 27 6.61 0.98 16.21
CA SER A 27 6.73 1.99 17.25
C SER A 27 6.20 3.37 16.80
N ALA A 28 6.30 4.36 17.68
CA ALA A 28 6.06 5.77 17.34
C ALA A 28 7.01 6.27 16.24
N ARG A 29 8.22 5.70 16.14
CA ARG A 29 9.18 6.02 15.08
C ARG A 29 8.72 5.51 13.72
N ASP A 30 8.21 4.26 13.68
CA ASP A 30 7.61 3.71 12.47
C ASP A 30 6.41 4.55 12.00
N HIS A 31 5.55 4.95 12.94
CA HIS A 31 4.43 5.84 12.64
C HIS A 31 4.90 7.20 12.08
N ALA A 32 5.91 7.81 12.66
CA ALA A 32 6.48 9.06 12.16
C ALA A 32 7.05 8.91 10.74
N ARG A 33 7.70 7.77 10.44
CA ARG A 33 8.19 7.45 9.08
C ARG A 33 7.03 7.30 8.10
N MET A 34 5.97 6.56 8.47
CA MET A 34 4.76 6.43 7.66
C MET A 34 4.14 7.80 7.37
N SER A 35 4.00 8.64 8.39
CA SER A 35 3.50 10.02 8.27
C SER A 35 4.31 10.83 7.25
N ARG A 36 5.63 10.76 7.32
CA ARG A 36 6.53 11.46 6.39
C ARG A 36 6.36 10.96 4.95
N LEU A 37 6.31 9.65 4.74
CA LEU A 37 6.09 9.07 3.41
C LEU A 37 4.74 9.47 2.83
N ARG A 38 3.69 9.54 3.64
CA ARG A 38 2.37 10.05 3.23
C ARG A 38 2.41 11.52 2.84
N ALA A 39 3.20 12.32 3.52
CA ALA A 39 3.35 13.75 3.22
C ALA A 39 4.05 14.01 1.88
N GLU A 40 4.89 13.09 1.43
CA GLU A 40 5.62 13.16 0.16
C GLU A 40 4.83 12.58 -1.03
N ALA A 41 3.75 11.84 -0.76
CA ALA A 41 2.99 11.13 -1.78
C ALA A 41 1.85 11.98 -2.38
N ASP A 42 1.68 11.90 -3.71
CA ASP A 42 0.52 12.45 -4.40
C ASP A 42 -0.69 11.52 -4.29
N ALA A 43 -0.43 10.23 -4.06
CA ALA A 43 -1.45 9.22 -3.84
C ALA A 43 -1.00 8.17 -2.81
N VAL A 44 -1.94 7.73 -1.96
CA VAL A 44 -1.76 6.58 -1.06
C VAL A 44 -2.75 5.49 -1.48
N LEU A 45 -2.24 4.29 -1.76
CA LEU A 45 -3.02 3.16 -2.25
C LEU A 45 -3.08 2.07 -1.19
N VAL A 46 -4.30 1.64 -0.87
CA VAL A 46 -4.59 0.54 0.06
C VAL A 46 -5.43 -0.54 -0.60
N GLY A 47 -5.31 -1.78 -0.14
CA GLY A 47 -6.19 -2.87 -0.57
C GLY A 47 -7.53 -2.84 0.17
N GLY A 48 -8.58 -3.40 -0.44
CA GLY A 48 -9.91 -3.48 0.17
C GLY A 48 -9.93 -4.23 1.50
N ALA A 49 -9.05 -5.23 1.72
CA ALA A 49 -8.92 -5.90 3.01
C ALA A 49 -8.37 -4.97 4.09
N THR A 50 -7.33 -4.20 3.78
CA THR A 50 -6.77 -3.17 4.67
C THR A 50 -7.81 -2.11 4.99
N PHE A 51 -8.51 -1.63 3.97
CA PHE A 51 -9.53 -0.59 4.13
C PHE A 51 -10.75 -1.06 4.95
N ARG A 52 -11.17 -2.32 4.83
CA ARG A 52 -12.23 -2.87 5.70
C ARG A 52 -11.86 -2.86 7.18
N ASN A 53 -10.60 -3.10 7.48
CA ASN A 53 -10.11 -3.10 8.86
C ASN A 53 -9.87 -1.68 9.40
N TRP A 54 -9.56 -0.73 8.53
CA TRP A 54 -9.27 0.66 8.89
C TRP A 54 -9.82 1.62 7.81
N PRO A 55 -11.13 1.94 7.84
CA PRO A 55 -11.78 2.73 6.80
C PRO A 55 -11.60 4.24 7.02
N HIS A 56 -10.36 4.69 7.12
CA HIS A 56 -9.99 6.08 7.34
C HIS A 56 -9.09 6.62 6.23
N ALA A 57 -9.02 7.95 6.14
CA ALA A 57 -8.09 8.62 5.25
C ALA A 57 -6.64 8.33 5.65
N ALA A 58 -5.83 7.92 4.69
CA ALA A 58 -4.39 7.81 4.85
C ALA A 58 -3.78 9.21 4.66
N LEU A 59 -3.66 9.93 5.77
CA LEU A 59 -3.09 11.26 5.86
C LEU A 59 -1.83 11.25 6.72
N PRO A 60 -0.89 12.17 6.49
CA PRO A 60 0.18 12.41 7.44
C PRO A 60 -0.35 13.00 8.75
N ASP A 61 0.41 12.85 9.80
CA ASP A 61 0.12 13.47 11.09
C ASP A 61 0.14 15.00 11.00
N ALA A 62 -0.43 15.66 11.99
CA ALA A 62 -0.56 17.12 11.98
C ALA A 62 0.78 17.85 11.79
N ILE A 63 1.87 17.28 12.29
CA ILE A 63 3.22 17.88 12.15
C ILE A 63 3.74 17.82 10.70
N ASP A 64 3.40 16.79 9.94
CA ASP A 64 3.86 16.60 8.57
C ASP A 64 2.85 17.12 7.52
N ARG A 65 1.60 17.41 7.90
CA ARG A 65 0.57 17.95 7.00
C ARG A 65 0.99 19.20 6.22
N PRO A 66 1.74 20.16 6.77
CA PRO A 66 2.23 21.30 6.02
C PRO A 66 3.15 20.96 4.84
N LEU A 67 3.69 19.73 4.79
CA LEU A 67 4.54 19.27 3.70
C LEU A 67 3.74 18.79 2.48
N LEU A 68 2.43 18.57 2.61
CA LEU A 68 1.56 18.20 1.49
C LEU A 68 1.55 19.30 0.43
N LYS A 69 1.91 18.94 -0.79
CA LYS A 69 1.87 19.84 -1.95
C LYS A 69 0.44 20.10 -2.44
N ALA A 70 -0.41 19.10 -2.29
CA ALA A 70 -1.82 19.13 -2.69
C ALA A 70 -2.62 18.10 -1.88
N ARG A 71 -3.94 18.06 -2.08
CA ARG A 71 -4.79 17.00 -1.53
C ARG A 71 -4.41 15.68 -2.19
N PRO A 72 -3.88 14.67 -1.44
CA PRO A 72 -3.51 13.39 -2.03
C PRO A 72 -4.73 12.58 -2.46
N TRP A 73 -4.55 11.77 -3.49
CA TRP A 73 -5.51 10.72 -3.79
C TRP A 73 -5.41 9.61 -2.74
N ASN A 74 -6.53 9.21 -2.16
CA ASN A 74 -6.62 8.02 -1.32
C ASN A 74 -7.33 6.92 -2.11
N VAL A 75 -6.56 5.95 -2.56
CA VAL A 75 -6.97 4.94 -3.55
C VAL A 75 -7.25 3.62 -2.85
N VAL A 76 -8.47 3.13 -2.98
CA VAL A 76 -8.88 1.83 -2.44
C VAL A 76 -9.07 0.85 -3.60
N VAL A 77 -8.18 -0.14 -3.70
CA VAL A 77 -8.30 -1.21 -4.71
C VAL A 77 -9.11 -2.36 -4.12
N SER A 78 -10.30 -2.59 -4.64
CA SER A 78 -11.21 -3.63 -4.15
C SER A 78 -11.92 -4.35 -5.29
N ARG A 79 -11.77 -5.66 -5.33
CA ARG A 79 -12.38 -6.55 -6.34
C ARG A 79 -13.91 -6.43 -6.43
N SER A 80 -14.56 -6.33 -5.28
CA SER A 80 -16.01 -6.41 -5.13
C SER A 80 -16.68 -5.08 -4.77
N LEU A 81 -15.92 -4.04 -4.45
CA LEU A 81 -16.40 -2.82 -3.79
C LEU A 81 -17.19 -3.08 -2.48
N ASP A 82 -17.04 -4.26 -1.91
CA ASP A 82 -17.57 -4.57 -0.59
C ASP A 82 -16.64 -4.00 0.48
N VAL A 83 -16.79 -2.70 0.69
CA VAL A 83 -15.98 -1.88 1.61
C VAL A 83 -16.88 -0.94 2.38
N PRO A 84 -16.51 -0.58 3.63
CA PRO A 84 -17.25 0.42 4.40
C PRO A 84 -17.28 1.77 3.68
N LEU A 85 -18.47 2.36 3.56
CA LEU A 85 -18.66 3.71 3.04
C LEU A 85 -18.60 4.72 4.19
N ALA A 86 -17.47 4.75 4.90
CA ALA A 86 -17.30 5.56 6.08
C ALA A 86 -17.34 7.07 5.73
N PRO A 87 -18.22 7.86 6.36
CA PRO A 87 -18.26 9.31 6.14
C PRO A 87 -16.91 9.99 6.44
N SER A 88 -16.16 9.49 7.41
CA SER A 88 -14.79 9.95 7.76
C SER A 88 -13.76 9.75 6.65
N PHE A 89 -14.08 8.95 5.63
CA PHE A 89 -13.26 8.80 4.44
C PHE A 89 -13.85 9.57 3.26
N LEU A 90 -15.15 9.38 2.97
CA LEU A 90 -15.80 9.96 1.80
C LEU A 90 -15.94 11.49 1.88
N ALA A 91 -16.14 12.02 3.09
CA ALA A 91 -16.32 13.46 3.34
C ALA A 91 -15.05 14.14 3.87
N GLU A 92 -13.90 13.44 3.93
CA GLU A 92 -12.64 14.04 4.40
C GLU A 92 -12.14 15.09 3.39
N PRO A 93 -12.15 16.39 3.77
CA PRO A 93 -11.83 17.45 2.82
C PRO A 93 -10.34 17.51 2.44
N ALA A 94 -9.47 16.86 3.21
CA ALA A 94 -8.03 16.87 2.98
C ALA A 94 -7.56 15.84 1.94
N ILE A 95 -8.43 14.94 1.46
CA ILE A 95 -8.09 13.92 0.46
C ILE A 95 -8.98 14.00 -0.78
N ARG A 96 -8.63 13.21 -1.79
CA ARG A 96 -9.45 12.86 -2.96
C ARG A 96 -9.71 11.35 -2.93
N PRO A 97 -10.88 10.89 -2.45
CA PRO A 97 -11.20 9.47 -2.43
C PRO A 97 -11.35 8.90 -3.84
N LEU A 98 -10.75 7.73 -4.09
CA LEU A 98 -10.87 7.01 -5.36
C LEU A 98 -10.98 5.51 -5.09
N PHE A 99 -11.94 4.86 -5.72
CA PHE A 99 -12.08 3.41 -5.69
C PHE A 99 -11.70 2.82 -7.05
N VAL A 100 -10.89 1.76 -7.02
CA VAL A 100 -10.48 1.01 -8.22
C VAL A 100 -11.05 -0.39 -8.12
N THR A 101 -11.78 -0.82 -9.15
CA THR A 101 -12.47 -2.11 -9.12
C THR A 101 -12.70 -2.68 -10.52
N ARG A 102 -13.33 -3.86 -10.58
CA ARG A 102 -13.89 -4.44 -11.82
C ARG A 102 -15.19 -3.75 -12.20
N ALA A 103 -15.44 -3.56 -13.49
CA ALA A 103 -16.70 -2.95 -13.95
C ALA A 103 -17.95 -3.67 -13.43
N ALA A 104 -17.93 -5.01 -13.39
CA ALA A 104 -19.02 -5.83 -12.88
C ALA A 104 -19.32 -5.63 -11.37
N ALA A 105 -18.44 -5.01 -10.62
CA ALA A 105 -18.64 -4.76 -9.18
C ALA A 105 -19.26 -3.39 -8.89
N VAL A 106 -19.34 -2.50 -9.89
CA VAL A 106 -19.90 -1.16 -9.72
C VAL A 106 -21.41 -1.22 -9.59
N LYS A 107 -21.92 -0.76 -8.46
CA LYS A 107 -23.36 -0.67 -8.19
C LYS A 107 -23.87 0.72 -8.56
N THR A 108 -25.09 0.79 -9.11
CA THR A 108 -25.77 2.07 -9.36
C THR A 108 -25.88 2.86 -8.05
N GLY A 109 -25.51 4.16 -8.10
CA GLY A 109 -25.57 5.04 -6.93
C GLY A 109 -24.41 4.87 -5.94
N PHE A 110 -23.31 4.22 -6.32
CA PHE A 110 -22.11 4.20 -5.49
C PHE A 110 -21.62 5.64 -5.24
N PRO A 111 -21.40 6.05 -3.98
CA PRO A 111 -21.25 7.47 -3.62
C PRO A 111 -19.82 8.03 -3.78
N GLY A 112 -18.91 7.30 -4.39
CA GLY A 112 -17.51 7.71 -4.56
C GLY A 112 -17.07 7.76 -6.01
N ALA A 113 -15.93 8.40 -6.27
CA ALA A 113 -15.26 8.31 -7.56
C ALA A 113 -14.75 6.88 -7.79
N VAL A 114 -15.03 6.32 -8.96
CA VAL A 114 -14.69 4.93 -9.29
C VAL A 114 -13.94 4.87 -10.62
N GLU A 115 -12.82 4.16 -10.64
CA GLU A 115 -12.20 3.61 -11.84
C GLU A 115 -12.59 2.16 -11.99
N ALA A 116 -13.32 1.85 -13.04
CA ALA A 116 -13.88 0.53 -13.28
C ALA A 116 -13.15 -0.16 -14.44
N TRP A 117 -12.40 -1.21 -14.15
CA TRP A 117 -11.73 -2.03 -15.16
C TRP A 117 -12.76 -2.79 -16.02
N PRO A 118 -12.79 -2.58 -17.34
CA PRO A 118 -13.79 -3.20 -18.20
C PRO A 118 -13.47 -4.64 -18.60
N GLY A 119 -12.24 -5.09 -18.37
CA GLY A 119 -11.79 -6.44 -18.74
C GLY A 119 -12.22 -7.53 -17.76
N ASN A 120 -11.87 -8.76 -18.10
CA ASN A 120 -12.07 -9.90 -17.22
C ASN A 120 -11.00 -9.94 -16.12
N GLY A 121 -11.37 -10.43 -14.92
CA GLY A 121 -10.47 -10.53 -13.78
C GLY A 121 -10.29 -9.21 -13.02
N ASP A 122 -9.20 -9.12 -12.28
CA ASP A 122 -8.88 -7.93 -11.50
C ASP A 122 -8.19 -6.87 -12.37
N PRO A 123 -8.29 -5.58 -12.01
CA PRO A 123 -7.57 -4.52 -12.70
C PRO A 123 -6.06 -4.81 -12.72
N PRO A 124 -5.41 -4.90 -13.89
CA PRO A 124 -3.96 -5.06 -13.96
C PRO A 124 -3.24 -3.87 -13.32
N VAL A 125 -2.09 -4.12 -12.68
CA VAL A 125 -1.28 -3.07 -12.05
C VAL A 125 -0.95 -1.96 -13.03
N GLY A 126 -0.51 -2.28 -14.27
CA GLY A 126 -0.21 -1.28 -15.30
C GLY A 126 -1.41 -0.37 -15.58
N TRP A 127 -2.60 -0.93 -15.71
CA TRP A 127 -3.81 -0.12 -15.91
C TRP A 127 -4.12 0.80 -14.72
N ILE A 128 -3.91 0.33 -13.47
CA ILE A 128 -4.07 1.16 -12.27
C ILE A 128 -3.10 2.35 -12.34
N LEU A 129 -1.84 2.07 -12.66
CA LEU A 129 -0.80 3.10 -12.75
C LEU A 129 -1.11 4.14 -13.82
N ASP A 130 -1.55 3.71 -15.03
CA ASP A 130 -1.98 4.61 -16.11
C ASP A 130 -3.11 5.55 -15.67
N ARG A 131 -4.08 5.04 -14.90
CA ARG A 131 -5.19 5.85 -14.37
C ARG A 131 -4.73 6.88 -13.35
N LEU A 132 -3.74 6.55 -12.53
CA LEU A 132 -3.16 7.47 -11.57
C LEU A 132 -2.26 8.52 -12.24
N GLU A 133 -1.43 8.13 -13.20
CA GLU A 133 -0.62 9.07 -13.99
C GLU A 133 -1.48 10.07 -14.75
N ALA A 134 -2.59 9.63 -15.35
CA ALA A 134 -3.56 10.52 -16.00
C ALA A 134 -4.21 11.52 -15.03
N ARG A 135 -4.09 11.31 -13.71
CA ARG A 135 -4.53 12.23 -12.65
C ARG A 135 -3.42 13.12 -12.09
N GLY A 136 -2.23 13.06 -12.68
CA GLY A 136 -1.07 13.82 -12.26
C GLY A 136 -0.34 13.25 -11.04
N VAL A 137 -0.51 11.95 -10.75
CA VAL A 137 0.25 11.29 -9.69
C VAL A 137 1.68 11.03 -10.18
N GLU A 138 2.65 11.61 -9.52
CA GLU A 138 4.08 11.38 -9.75
C GLU A 138 4.71 10.48 -8.68
N HIS A 139 4.18 10.54 -7.45
CA HIS A 139 4.61 9.73 -6.30
C HIS A 139 3.44 8.92 -5.74
N LEU A 140 3.49 7.61 -5.87
CA LEU A 140 2.52 6.66 -5.32
C LEU A 140 3.12 5.95 -4.10
N LEU A 141 2.46 6.05 -2.95
CA LEU A 141 2.75 5.25 -1.76
C LEU A 141 1.78 4.07 -1.69
N ILE A 142 2.30 2.86 -1.51
CA ILE A 142 1.53 1.64 -1.32
C ILE A 142 1.59 1.23 0.15
N GLU A 143 0.43 1.22 0.81
CA GLU A 143 0.22 0.69 2.16
C GLU A 143 -0.79 -0.46 2.10
N ALA A 144 -0.45 -1.50 1.36
CA ALA A 144 -1.35 -2.61 1.05
C ALA A 144 -0.97 -3.89 1.79
N GLY A 145 -1.95 -4.80 1.90
CA GLY A 145 -1.70 -6.17 2.33
C GLY A 145 -0.92 -6.98 1.27
N GLY A 146 -0.40 -8.12 1.69
CA GLY A 146 0.53 -8.94 0.90
C GLY A 146 0.04 -9.34 -0.48
N ASP A 147 -1.26 -9.63 -0.65
CA ASP A 147 -1.81 -9.99 -1.97
C ASP A 147 -1.65 -8.87 -3.00
N LEU A 148 -1.97 -7.63 -2.63
CA LEU A 148 -1.88 -6.51 -3.55
C LEU A 148 -0.43 -6.10 -3.75
N LEU A 149 0.38 -6.09 -2.71
CA LEU A 149 1.81 -5.81 -2.82
C LEU A 149 2.50 -6.83 -3.74
N PHE A 150 2.15 -8.13 -3.63
CA PHE A 150 2.67 -9.17 -4.51
C PHE A 150 2.33 -8.89 -5.99
N GLN A 151 1.12 -8.45 -6.32
CA GLN A 151 0.76 -8.09 -7.69
C GLN A 151 1.64 -6.96 -8.24
N PHE A 152 1.96 -5.95 -7.43
CA PHE A 152 2.89 -4.89 -7.82
C PHE A 152 4.33 -5.40 -7.99
N LEU A 153 4.76 -6.36 -7.18
CA LEU A 153 6.07 -7.02 -7.33
C LEU A 153 6.13 -7.87 -8.60
N VAL A 154 5.07 -8.63 -8.91
CA VAL A 154 4.97 -9.42 -10.17
C VAL A 154 5.05 -8.50 -11.38
N ALA A 155 4.37 -7.37 -11.35
CA ALA A 155 4.40 -6.37 -12.42
C ALA A 155 5.73 -5.57 -12.51
N ASP A 156 6.71 -5.86 -11.64
CA ASP A 156 7.97 -5.09 -11.51
C ASP A 156 7.74 -3.57 -11.36
N ALA A 157 6.66 -3.21 -10.67
CA ALA A 157 6.16 -1.84 -10.61
C ALA A 157 6.63 -1.06 -9.39
N ILE A 158 7.32 -1.69 -8.43
CA ILE A 158 7.81 -1.04 -7.22
C ILE A 158 9.24 -0.54 -7.45
N ASP A 159 9.50 0.73 -7.14
CA ASP A 159 10.84 1.34 -7.22
C ASP A 159 11.59 1.22 -5.90
N GLU A 160 10.90 1.48 -4.79
CA GLU A 160 11.51 1.46 -3.45
C GLU A 160 10.58 0.79 -2.44
N MET A 161 11.19 0.09 -1.48
CA MET A 161 10.48 -0.56 -0.38
C MET A 161 11.05 -0.08 0.95
N HIS A 162 10.18 0.44 1.80
CA HIS A 162 10.47 0.71 3.19
C HIS A 162 9.88 -0.40 4.05
N VAL A 163 10.71 -1.06 4.82
CA VAL A 163 10.30 -2.16 5.70
C VAL A 163 10.79 -1.87 7.11
N THR A 164 9.88 -1.92 8.08
CA THR A 164 10.23 -1.88 9.49
C THR A 164 10.14 -3.29 10.05
N LEU A 165 11.27 -3.83 10.47
CA LEU A 165 11.34 -5.12 11.14
C LEU A 165 11.08 -4.92 12.63
N CYS A 166 9.93 -5.39 13.10
CA CYS A 166 9.48 -5.23 14.47
C CYS A 166 9.91 -6.42 15.35
N PRO A 167 10.21 -6.22 16.63
CA PRO A 167 10.73 -7.25 17.54
C PRO A 167 9.63 -8.18 18.07
N ILE A 168 8.81 -8.71 17.17
CA ILE A 168 7.69 -9.61 17.49
C ILE A 168 7.70 -10.82 16.57
N VAL A 169 7.09 -11.91 17.01
CA VAL A 169 6.84 -13.13 16.24
C VAL A 169 5.34 -13.42 16.28
N VAL A 170 4.74 -13.66 15.13
CA VAL A 170 3.30 -13.94 15.01
C VAL A 170 3.04 -15.43 14.74
N GLY A 171 3.77 -16.02 13.80
CA GLY A 171 3.61 -17.42 13.40
C GLY A 171 2.37 -17.73 12.57
N GLY A 172 2.15 -19.02 12.35
CA GLY A 172 0.95 -19.56 11.68
C GLY A 172 0.77 -19.11 10.24
N ASP A 173 -0.49 -18.99 9.83
CA ASP A 173 -0.95 -18.62 8.48
C ASP A 173 -1.37 -17.15 8.37
N ALA A 174 -0.91 -16.30 9.30
CA ALA A 174 -1.15 -14.87 9.25
C ALA A 174 -0.58 -14.25 7.96
N PRO A 175 -1.15 -13.14 7.45
CA PRO A 175 -0.69 -12.49 6.22
C PRO A 175 0.78 -12.11 6.27
N THR A 176 1.46 -12.27 5.14
CA THR A 176 2.88 -11.94 4.98
C THR A 176 3.07 -10.63 4.20
N LEU A 177 4.33 -10.17 4.14
CA LEU A 177 4.70 -9.00 3.34
C LEU A 177 4.27 -9.14 1.86
N ALA A 178 4.39 -10.36 1.29
CA ALA A 178 4.00 -10.64 -0.08
C ALA A 178 3.32 -12.02 -0.12
N ASP A 179 1.99 -12.00 -0.17
CA ASP A 179 1.17 -13.20 -0.33
C ASP A 179 0.92 -13.47 -1.83
N GLY A 180 0.51 -14.69 -2.18
CA GLY A 180 0.16 -15.07 -3.54
C GLY A 180 0.81 -16.37 -3.96
N ALA A 181 0.95 -16.58 -5.27
CA ALA A 181 1.51 -17.81 -5.81
C ALA A 181 3.02 -17.98 -5.57
N GLY A 182 3.71 -16.88 -5.21
CA GLY A 182 5.16 -16.85 -5.14
C GLY A 182 5.81 -16.65 -6.50
N PHE A 183 7.13 -16.49 -6.49
CA PHE A 183 7.94 -16.42 -7.71
C PHE A 183 8.65 -17.76 -7.95
N ASP A 184 8.76 -18.14 -9.20
CA ASP A 184 9.70 -19.20 -9.59
C ASP A 184 11.15 -18.71 -9.37
N ARG A 185 12.09 -19.67 -9.33
CA ARG A 185 13.48 -19.40 -8.98
C ARG A 185 14.12 -18.27 -9.78
N ASP A 186 13.81 -18.19 -11.07
CA ASP A 186 14.42 -17.23 -11.99
C ASP A 186 13.68 -15.88 -12.00
N ASP A 187 12.50 -15.81 -11.40
CA ASP A 187 11.63 -14.62 -11.37
C ASP A 187 11.71 -13.84 -10.05
N VAL A 188 12.45 -14.32 -9.04
CA VAL A 188 12.56 -13.64 -7.75
C VAL A 188 13.04 -12.21 -7.91
N ARG A 189 12.40 -11.27 -7.23
CA ARG A 189 12.77 -9.85 -7.27
C ARG A 189 14.00 -9.58 -6.41
N ARG A 190 15.01 -8.97 -6.99
CA ARG A 190 16.23 -8.59 -6.29
C ARG A 190 16.16 -7.12 -5.88
N LEU A 191 16.52 -6.87 -4.64
CA LEU A 191 16.52 -5.55 -4.04
C LEU A 191 17.93 -5.20 -3.59
N ARG A 192 18.30 -3.92 -3.71
CA ARG A 192 19.54 -3.36 -3.18
C ARG A 192 19.23 -2.59 -1.91
N LEU A 193 19.92 -2.91 -0.82
CA LEU A 193 19.84 -2.12 0.41
C LEU A 193 20.42 -0.72 0.14
N VAL A 194 19.62 0.30 0.41
CA VAL A 194 19.97 1.73 0.29
C VAL A 194 20.41 2.26 1.64
N ALA A 195 19.62 1.96 2.68
CA ALA A 195 19.90 2.39 4.05
C ALA A 195 19.32 1.38 5.06
N SER A 196 19.95 1.31 6.21
CA SER A 196 19.44 0.62 7.39
C SER A 196 19.70 1.47 8.63
N GLU A 197 18.72 1.49 9.53
CA GLU A 197 18.80 2.22 10.81
C GLU A 197 18.25 1.31 11.90
N VAL A 198 18.88 1.32 13.07
CA VAL A 198 18.39 0.63 14.26
C VAL A 198 17.98 1.69 15.26
N GLU A 199 16.75 1.62 15.75
CA GLU A 199 16.25 2.48 16.81
C GLU A 199 15.41 1.65 17.81
N GLY A 200 15.87 1.62 19.05
CA GLY A 200 15.33 0.68 20.03
C GLY A 200 15.57 -0.76 19.59
N ASP A 201 14.49 -1.53 19.55
CA ASP A 201 14.50 -2.94 19.14
C ASP A 201 14.01 -3.12 17.69
N GLU A 202 13.80 -2.04 16.92
CA GLU A 202 13.35 -2.07 15.54
C GLU A 202 14.50 -1.83 14.55
N VAL A 203 14.37 -2.45 13.36
CA VAL A 203 15.28 -2.19 12.24
C VAL A 203 14.49 -1.60 11.08
N PHE A 204 14.88 -0.41 10.67
CA PHE A 204 14.31 0.32 9.54
C PHE A 204 15.15 0.06 8.30
N LEU A 205 14.54 -0.51 7.29
CA LEU A 205 15.19 -0.89 6.05
C LEU A 205 14.61 -0.09 4.89
N HIS A 206 15.51 0.40 4.02
CA HIS A 206 15.14 1.02 2.76
C HIS A 206 15.83 0.26 1.63
N TYR A 207 15.05 -0.31 0.74
CA TYR A 207 15.51 -1.03 -0.44
C TYR A 207 15.08 -0.32 -1.72
N ARG A 208 15.90 -0.49 -2.77
CA ARG A 208 15.57 -0.12 -4.14
C ARG A 208 15.51 -1.36 -5.02
N ASN A 209 14.52 -1.40 -5.91
CA ASN A 209 14.42 -2.46 -6.91
C ASN A 209 15.59 -2.39 -7.89
N VAL A 210 16.14 -3.54 -8.24
CA VAL A 210 17.21 -3.69 -9.22
C VAL A 210 16.62 -4.28 -10.50
N ARG A 211 16.04 -3.42 -11.34
CA ARG A 211 15.47 -3.84 -12.63
C ARG A 211 16.55 -4.29 -13.59
N GLY A 212 16.35 -5.41 -14.27
CA GLY A 212 17.24 -5.92 -15.32
C GLY A 212 18.53 -6.58 -14.83
N ALA A 213 18.72 -6.83 -13.56
CA ALA A 213 19.80 -7.67 -13.06
C ALA A 213 19.35 -9.14 -13.12
N SER A 214 19.63 -9.82 -14.23
CA SER A 214 19.68 -11.29 -14.25
C SER A 214 20.71 -11.78 -13.22
N ALA A 215 20.38 -12.89 -12.60
CA ALA A 215 21.21 -13.57 -11.59
C ALA A 215 22.57 -14.00 -12.16
#